data_ceedfd43a44acb5dfc3d22b1d1f34633
#
_entry.id   ceedfd43a44acb5dfc3d22b1d1f34633
#
_cell.length_a   1.000
_cell.length_b   1.000
_cell.length_c   1.000
_cell.angle_alpha   90.00
_cell.angle_beta   90.00
_cell.angle_gamma   90.00
#
_symmetry.space_group_name_H-M   'P 1'
#
loop_
_entity.id
_entity.type
_entity.pdbx_description
1 polymer ?
#
loop_
_entity_poly.entity_id
_entity_poly.type
_entity_poly.pdbx_seq_one_letter_code
_entity_poly.pdbx_strand_id
1 'polypeptide(L)'
;GYARGSWTFTTWSYATEEYGWEEPIDDRERAMYANYFDAEQIATLRAYNNVLLNAEIRVADLLLSTTWTSGGATLYTDVGTTEWAEDNWATAEPIAQVEAASRYVRANCGYWPNAIVLNETKFRDMRQCAEVRERIVASGAGSPAKASDITPQMVASVFNLDRVIVAGSNKDTATEGQSTVFGDVWG
;
A
#
# COMPACT_ATOMS: atom_id res chain seq x y z
N GLY A 1 -42.22 19.98 -15.64
CA GLY A 1 -42.44 18.86 -14.70
C GLY A 1 -41.28 18.74 -13.75
N TYR A 2 -41.54 18.43 -12.48
CA TYR A 2 -40.49 18.22 -11.48
C TYR A 2 -40.04 16.76 -11.56
N ALA A 3 -38.71 16.52 -11.59
CA ALA A 3 -38.14 15.18 -11.47
C ALA A 3 -38.33 14.68 -10.03
N ARG A 4 -38.87 13.49 -9.86
CA ARG A 4 -38.97 12.81 -8.56
C ARG A 4 -37.89 11.75 -8.47
N GLY A 5 -37.04 11.85 -7.47
CA GLY A 5 -36.12 10.78 -7.11
C GLY A 5 -36.87 9.70 -6.32
N SER A 6 -36.54 8.44 -6.59
CA SER A 6 -36.97 7.30 -5.77
C SER A 6 -35.76 6.72 -5.06
N TRP A 7 -35.96 6.32 -3.81
CA TRP A 7 -34.93 5.63 -3.02
C TRP A 7 -35.33 4.17 -2.91
N THR A 8 -34.40 3.30 -3.23
CA THR A 8 -34.58 1.86 -3.02
C THR A 8 -33.64 1.42 -1.91
N PHE A 9 -34.19 0.81 -0.91
CA PHE A 9 -33.40 0.23 0.19
C PHE A 9 -33.25 -1.27 -0.05
N THR A 10 -32.03 -1.73 0.00
CA THR A 10 -31.70 -3.16 -0.11
C THR A 10 -31.00 -3.58 1.18
N THR A 11 -31.46 -4.68 1.77
CA THR A 11 -30.79 -5.28 2.94
C THR A 11 -29.63 -6.15 2.47
N TRP A 12 -28.49 -5.95 3.11
CA TRP A 12 -27.29 -6.78 2.90
C TRP A 12 -26.99 -7.51 4.20
N SER A 13 -26.62 -8.79 4.08
CA SER A 13 -26.08 -9.55 5.20
C SER A 13 -24.56 -9.45 5.19
N TYR A 14 -23.95 -9.30 6.34
CA TYR A 14 -22.50 -9.36 6.51
C TYR A 14 -22.19 -10.28 7.70
N ALA A 15 -21.03 -10.90 7.65
CA ALA A 15 -20.48 -11.68 8.75
C ALA A 15 -19.17 -11.01 9.20
N THR A 16 -18.97 -10.94 10.50
CA THR A 16 -17.71 -10.49 11.10
C THR A 16 -16.91 -11.70 11.54
N GLU A 17 -15.62 -11.65 11.35
CA GLU A 17 -14.66 -12.65 11.79
C GLU A 17 -13.72 -12.04 12.82
N GLU A 18 -13.43 -12.79 13.88
CA GLU A 18 -12.44 -12.40 14.87
C GLU A 18 -11.10 -13.03 14.52
N TYR A 19 -10.04 -12.23 14.62
CA TYR A 19 -8.67 -12.66 14.38
C TYR A 19 -7.83 -12.42 15.62
N GLY A 20 -7.06 -13.43 16.00
CA GLY A 20 -6.14 -13.37 17.13
C GLY A 20 -4.82 -14.03 16.79
N TRP A 21 -3.85 -13.83 17.64
CA TRP A 21 -2.56 -14.48 17.60
C TRP A 21 -2.15 -14.91 19.00
N GLU A 22 -1.72 -16.16 19.14
CA GLU A 22 -1.19 -16.69 20.38
C GLU A 22 0.32 -16.87 20.27
N GLU A 23 1.06 -16.38 21.25
CA GLU A 23 2.49 -16.59 21.38
C GLU A 23 2.71 -17.40 22.65
N PRO A 24 2.94 -18.72 22.58
CA PRO A 24 3.13 -19.55 23.75
C PRO A 24 4.47 -19.25 24.42
N ILE A 25 4.48 -19.19 25.74
CA ILE A 25 5.66 -19.03 26.55
C ILE A 25 5.74 -20.22 27.51
N ASP A 26 6.86 -20.95 27.47
CA ASP A 26 7.11 -22.01 28.43
C ASP A 26 7.54 -21.37 29.79
N ASP A 27 6.91 -21.83 30.87
CA ASP A 27 7.27 -21.41 32.25
C ASP A 27 8.74 -21.60 32.56
N ARG A 28 9.35 -22.60 31.98
CA ARG A 28 10.77 -22.92 32.15
C ARG A 28 11.66 -21.90 31.45
N GLU A 29 11.29 -21.51 30.23
CA GLU A 29 12.00 -20.46 29.49
C GLU A 29 11.84 -19.12 30.17
N ARG A 30 10.64 -18.80 30.65
CA ARG A 30 10.35 -17.59 31.42
C ARG A 30 11.26 -17.50 32.65
N ALA A 31 11.36 -18.58 33.42
CA ALA A 31 12.23 -18.62 34.62
C ALA A 31 13.70 -18.48 34.26
N MET A 32 14.16 -19.08 33.15
CA MET A 32 15.56 -19.01 32.74
C MET A 32 16.00 -17.61 32.29
N TYR A 33 15.09 -16.87 31.62
CA TYR A 33 15.38 -15.55 31.07
C TYR A 33 15.01 -14.39 32.02
N ALA A 34 14.34 -14.64 33.14
CA ALA A 34 13.83 -13.61 34.05
C ALA A 34 14.85 -12.55 34.49
N ASN A 35 16.15 -12.92 34.53
CA ASN A 35 17.23 -12.00 34.93
C ASN A 35 17.75 -11.14 33.77
N TYR A 36 17.35 -11.42 32.53
CA TYR A 36 17.86 -10.74 31.35
C TYR A 36 16.76 -9.87 30.65
N PHE A 37 15.55 -10.37 30.57
CA PHE A 37 14.43 -9.66 29.96
C PHE A 37 13.09 -10.25 30.41
N ASP A 38 12.02 -9.46 30.24
CA ASP A 38 10.65 -9.89 30.51
C ASP A 38 10.08 -10.61 29.28
N ALA A 39 10.05 -11.94 29.33
CA ALA A 39 9.57 -12.78 28.25
C ALA A 39 8.07 -12.52 27.92
N GLU A 40 7.26 -12.20 28.93
CA GLU A 40 5.82 -11.93 28.74
C GLU A 40 5.61 -10.63 27.97
N GLN A 41 6.37 -9.59 28.26
CA GLN A 41 6.30 -8.33 27.50
C GLN A 41 6.70 -8.53 26.04
N ILE A 42 7.80 -9.26 25.82
CA ILE A 42 8.28 -9.52 24.45
C ILE A 42 7.25 -10.33 23.66
N ALA A 43 6.71 -11.40 24.25
CA ALA A 43 5.70 -12.22 23.60
C ALA A 43 4.41 -11.44 23.30
N THR A 44 3.96 -10.60 24.24
CA THR A 44 2.82 -9.71 24.04
C THR A 44 3.04 -8.73 22.89
N LEU A 45 4.22 -8.11 22.81
CA LEU A 45 4.56 -7.20 21.72
C LEU A 45 4.64 -7.92 20.38
N ARG A 46 5.19 -9.14 20.33
CA ARG A 46 5.21 -9.96 19.12
C ARG A 46 3.82 -10.35 18.68
N ALA A 47 2.97 -10.82 19.59
CA ALA A 47 1.59 -11.17 19.29
C ALA A 47 0.82 -9.95 18.75
N TYR A 48 0.96 -8.80 19.39
CA TYR A 48 0.33 -7.55 18.94
C TYR A 48 0.80 -7.14 17.52
N ASN A 49 2.10 -7.16 17.27
CA ASN A 49 2.64 -6.82 15.96
C ASN A 49 2.16 -7.80 14.86
N ASN A 50 2.06 -9.10 15.19
CA ASN A 50 1.54 -10.09 14.25
C ASN A 50 0.05 -9.88 13.94
N VAL A 51 -0.75 -9.49 14.91
CA VAL A 51 -2.18 -9.15 14.67
C VAL A 51 -2.29 -7.94 13.74
N LEU A 52 -1.49 -6.89 13.98
CA LEU A 52 -1.48 -5.70 13.12
C LEU A 52 -1.00 -6.03 11.70
N LEU A 53 0.08 -6.79 11.56
CA LEU A 53 0.59 -7.21 10.26
C LEU A 53 -0.44 -8.05 9.49
N ASN A 54 -1.09 -8.99 10.16
CA ASN A 54 -2.16 -9.79 9.54
C ASN A 54 -3.36 -8.93 9.10
N ALA A 55 -3.71 -7.92 9.89
CA ALA A 55 -4.76 -6.97 9.49
C ALA A 55 -4.35 -6.18 8.24
N GLU A 56 -3.11 -5.72 8.18
CA GLU A 56 -2.57 -5.00 7.03
C GLU A 56 -2.51 -5.87 5.78
N ILE A 57 -2.04 -7.12 5.89
CA ILE A 57 -2.02 -8.09 4.79
C ILE A 57 -3.42 -8.29 4.21
N ARG A 58 -4.44 -8.50 5.06
CA ARG A 58 -5.82 -8.67 4.58
C ARG A 58 -6.36 -7.45 3.85
N VAL A 59 -6.03 -6.25 4.34
CA VAL A 59 -6.43 -5.00 3.67
C VAL A 59 -5.72 -4.86 2.33
N ALA A 60 -4.41 -5.14 2.28
CA ALA A 60 -3.64 -5.08 1.04
C ALA A 60 -4.15 -6.11 0.02
N ASP A 61 -4.36 -7.36 0.42
CA ASP A 61 -4.89 -8.43 -0.43
C ASP A 61 -6.29 -8.08 -0.98
N LEU A 62 -7.14 -7.43 -0.18
CA LEU A 62 -8.44 -6.98 -0.62
C LEU A 62 -8.33 -5.85 -1.65
N LEU A 63 -7.51 -4.82 -1.39
CA LEU A 63 -7.38 -3.65 -2.25
C LEU A 63 -6.63 -3.94 -3.55
N LEU A 64 -5.62 -4.82 -3.51
CA LEU A 64 -4.82 -5.22 -4.67
C LEU A 64 -5.44 -6.41 -5.44
N SER A 65 -6.63 -6.86 -5.04
CA SER A 65 -7.29 -7.99 -5.69
C SER A 65 -7.61 -7.69 -7.15
N THR A 66 -7.22 -8.60 -8.02
CA THR A 66 -7.56 -8.57 -9.45
C THR A 66 -9.01 -8.96 -9.75
N THR A 67 -9.79 -9.31 -8.72
CA THR A 67 -11.19 -9.72 -8.85
C THR A 67 -12.18 -8.56 -8.76
N TRP A 68 -11.71 -7.33 -8.56
CA TRP A 68 -12.57 -6.16 -8.53
C TRP A 68 -13.24 -5.93 -9.88
N THR A 69 -14.57 -6.09 -9.90
CA THR A 69 -15.39 -5.85 -11.11
C THR A 69 -16.66 -5.10 -10.71
N SER A 70 -17.16 -4.25 -11.61
CA SER A 70 -18.44 -3.59 -11.46
C SER A 70 -19.14 -3.54 -12.79
N GLY A 71 -20.36 -4.07 -12.86
CA GLY A 71 -21.15 -4.10 -14.09
C GLY A 71 -20.47 -4.85 -15.26
N GLY A 72 -19.59 -5.82 -14.96
CA GLY A 72 -18.80 -6.55 -15.96
C GLY A 72 -17.51 -5.86 -16.39
N ALA A 73 -17.22 -4.67 -15.89
CA ALA A 73 -15.95 -3.97 -16.13
C ALA A 73 -14.93 -4.31 -15.05
N THR A 74 -13.69 -4.50 -15.44
CA THR A 74 -12.55 -4.67 -14.53
C THR A 74 -12.19 -3.34 -13.88
N LEU A 75 -12.08 -3.30 -12.56
CA LEU A 75 -11.76 -2.10 -11.78
C LEU A 75 -10.28 -2.01 -11.37
N TYR A 76 -9.43 -2.82 -11.95
CA TYR A 76 -7.99 -2.75 -11.76
C TYR A 76 -7.29 -2.61 -13.12
N THR A 77 -6.09 -2.07 -13.10
CA THR A 77 -5.21 -2.02 -14.28
C THR A 77 -3.86 -2.59 -13.86
N ASP A 78 -3.42 -3.63 -14.56
CA ASP A 78 -2.07 -4.14 -14.42
C ASP A 78 -1.15 -3.35 -15.36
N VAL A 79 -0.26 -2.55 -14.79
CA VAL A 79 0.75 -1.78 -15.53
C VAL A 79 2.07 -2.53 -15.68
N GLY A 80 2.14 -3.77 -15.17
CA GLY A 80 3.34 -4.59 -15.19
C GLY A 80 4.29 -4.31 -14.01
N THR A 81 5.07 -5.32 -13.66
CA THR A 81 5.97 -5.26 -12.49
C THR A 81 7.22 -4.42 -12.72
N THR A 82 7.59 -4.21 -13.99
CA THR A 82 8.84 -3.54 -14.40
C THR A 82 8.64 -2.12 -14.88
N GLU A 83 7.42 -1.61 -14.90
CA GLU A 83 7.09 -0.33 -15.54
C GLU A 83 7.93 0.84 -14.98
N TRP A 84 8.11 0.89 -13.66
CA TRP A 84 8.94 1.90 -13.00
C TRP A 84 10.30 1.39 -12.54
N ALA A 85 10.70 0.19 -12.98
CA ALA A 85 11.97 -0.42 -12.59
C ALA A 85 13.18 0.27 -13.25
N GLU A 86 14.38 -0.08 -12.79
CA GLU A 86 15.64 0.56 -13.17
C GLU A 86 15.85 0.65 -14.67
N ASP A 87 15.51 -0.39 -15.41
CA ASP A 87 15.66 -0.43 -16.87
C ASP A 87 14.76 0.60 -17.60
N ASN A 88 13.71 1.09 -16.94
CA ASN A 88 12.70 1.95 -17.53
C ASN A 88 12.68 3.38 -16.97
N TRP A 89 13.55 3.74 -16.04
CA TRP A 89 13.52 5.07 -15.40
C TRP A 89 13.55 6.27 -16.36
N ALA A 90 14.17 6.09 -17.52
CA ALA A 90 14.25 7.14 -18.54
C ALA A 90 13.00 7.30 -19.40
N THR A 91 12.17 6.26 -19.49
CA THR A 91 11.02 6.18 -20.40
C THR A 91 9.69 5.99 -19.69
N ALA A 92 9.71 5.64 -18.40
CA ALA A 92 8.50 5.45 -17.60
C ALA A 92 7.74 6.77 -17.43
N GLU A 93 6.41 6.69 -17.52
CA GLU A 93 5.49 7.82 -17.45
C GLU A 93 4.56 7.72 -16.23
N PRO A 94 5.09 7.74 -14.99
CA PRO A 94 4.28 7.57 -13.78
C PRO A 94 3.22 8.67 -13.62
N ILE A 95 3.46 9.89 -14.06
CA ILE A 95 2.48 10.98 -13.98
C ILE A 95 1.28 10.70 -14.90
N ALA A 96 1.54 10.29 -16.14
CA ALA A 96 0.49 9.95 -17.08
C ALA A 96 -0.35 8.76 -16.60
N GLN A 97 0.28 7.75 -16.02
CA GLN A 97 -0.39 6.55 -15.49
C GLN A 97 -1.26 6.88 -14.27
N VAL A 98 -0.76 7.66 -13.31
CA VAL A 98 -1.53 8.11 -12.14
C VAL A 98 -2.69 9.01 -12.55
N GLU A 99 -2.49 9.89 -13.53
CA GLU A 99 -3.56 10.73 -14.06
C GLU A 99 -4.64 9.88 -14.76
N ALA A 100 -4.26 8.87 -15.54
CA ALA A 100 -5.21 7.95 -16.17
C ALA A 100 -6.02 7.18 -15.12
N ALA A 101 -5.37 6.66 -14.07
CA ALA A 101 -6.03 6.00 -12.94
C ALA A 101 -7.00 6.96 -12.22
N SER A 102 -6.58 8.20 -12.00
CA SER A 102 -7.41 9.24 -11.34
C SER A 102 -8.67 9.55 -12.16
N ARG A 103 -8.54 9.67 -13.46
CA ARG A 103 -9.69 9.84 -14.39
C ARG A 103 -10.61 8.63 -14.38
N TYR A 104 -10.04 7.43 -14.30
CA TYR A 104 -10.83 6.20 -14.23
C TYR A 104 -11.67 6.15 -12.94
N VAL A 105 -11.06 6.47 -11.79
CA VAL A 105 -11.77 6.58 -10.51
C VAL A 105 -12.87 7.63 -10.61
N ARG A 106 -12.57 8.80 -11.14
CA ARG A 106 -13.55 9.88 -11.35
C ARG A 106 -14.75 9.46 -12.22
N ALA A 107 -14.49 8.74 -13.31
CA ALA A 107 -15.51 8.28 -14.21
C ALA A 107 -16.47 7.27 -13.57
N ASN A 108 -15.96 6.41 -12.67
CA ASN A 108 -16.73 5.33 -12.06
C ASN A 108 -17.44 5.74 -10.75
N CYS A 109 -16.83 6.59 -9.92
CA CYS A 109 -17.41 6.96 -8.62
C CYS A 109 -17.81 8.44 -8.49
N GLY A 110 -17.49 9.27 -9.48
CA GLY A 110 -17.84 10.69 -9.47
C GLY A 110 -16.92 11.60 -8.66
N TYR A 111 -15.94 11.05 -7.91
CA TYR A 111 -15.00 11.79 -7.07
C TYR A 111 -13.57 11.60 -7.53
N TRP A 112 -12.74 12.64 -7.37
CA TRP A 112 -11.32 12.53 -7.59
C TRP A 112 -10.66 11.78 -6.42
N PRO A 113 -9.68 10.91 -6.68
CA PRO A 113 -8.90 10.32 -5.61
C PRO A 113 -8.09 11.40 -4.89
N ASN A 114 -7.89 11.22 -3.60
CA ASN A 114 -7.13 12.15 -2.76
C ASN A 114 -5.81 11.57 -2.25
N ALA A 115 -5.60 10.28 -2.40
CA ALA A 115 -4.39 9.61 -1.93
C ALA A 115 -3.99 8.46 -2.84
N ILE A 116 -2.70 8.15 -2.83
CA ILE A 116 -2.14 6.94 -3.41
C ILE A 116 -1.34 6.20 -2.34
N VAL A 117 -1.40 4.88 -2.36
CA VAL A 117 -0.58 4.00 -1.52
C VAL A 117 0.43 3.30 -2.41
N LEU A 118 1.69 3.37 -2.05
CA LEU A 118 2.79 2.72 -2.76
C LEU A 118 3.64 1.94 -1.75
N ASN A 119 4.24 0.82 -2.17
CA ASN A 119 5.27 0.21 -1.36
C ASN A 119 6.58 1.03 -1.42
N GLU A 120 7.48 0.80 -0.47
CA GLU A 120 8.75 1.52 -0.38
C GLU A 120 9.61 1.32 -1.63
N THR A 121 9.63 0.10 -2.20
CA THR A 121 10.39 -0.23 -3.40
C THR A 121 9.89 0.57 -4.60
N LYS A 122 8.60 0.56 -4.87
CA LYS A 122 8.00 1.32 -5.98
C LYS A 122 8.12 2.83 -5.79
N PHE A 123 8.04 3.32 -4.55
CA PHE A 123 8.30 4.73 -4.28
C PHE A 123 9.76 5.12 -4.59
N ARG A 124 10.73 4.25 -4.28
CA ARG A 124 12.14 4.48 -4.61
C ARG A 124 12.40 4.47 -6.11
N ASP A 125 11.78 3.55 -6.83
CA ASP A 125 11.87 3.46 -8.29
C ASP A 125 11.24 4.70 -8.94
N MET A 126 10.03 5.06 -8.54
CA MET A 126 9.31 6.23 -9.06
C MET A 126 10.13 7.54 -8.91
N ARG A 127 10.85 7.72 -7.79
CA ARG A 127 11.73 8.89 -7.59
C ARG A 127 12.86 8.97 -8.60
N GLN A 128 13.28 7.85 -9.18
CA GLN A 128 14.33 7.81 -10.21
C GLN A 128 13.81 8.15 -11.59
N CYS A 129 12.49 7.99 -11.84
CA CYS A 129 11.90 8.26 -13.15
C CYS A 129 12.17 9.71 -13.59
N ALA A 130 12.61 9.87 -14.84
CA ALA A 130 12.96 11.16 -15.41
C ALA A 130 11.78 12.14 -15.40
N GLU A 131 10.59 11.67 -15.74
CA GLU A 131 9.37 12.48 -15.79
C GLU A 131 9.05 13.14 -14.42
N VAL A 132 9.15 12.38 -13.32
CA VAL A 132 8.88 12.89 -11.96
C VAL A 132 9.95 13.93 -11.56
N ARG A 133 11.21 13.63 -11.81
CA ARG A 133 12.33 14.52 -11.47
C ARG A 133 12.25 15.85 -12.22
N GLU A 134 12.02 15.80 -13.53
CA GLU A 134 11.88 16.99 -14.36
C GLU A 134 10.67 17.83 -13.97
N ARG A 135 9.55 17.20 -13.62
CA ARG A 135 8.35 17.90 -13.17
C ARG A 135 8.56 18.60 -11.84
N ILE A 136 9.27 17.99 -10.88
CA ILE A 136 9.59 18.61 -9.60
C ILE A 136 10.48 19.84 -9.81
N VAL A 137 11.51 19.73 -10.63
CA VAL A 137 12.38 20.86 -10.96
C VAL A 137 11.60 21.99 -11.65
N ALA A 138 10.76 21.64 -12.63
CA ALA A 138 9.97 22.62 -13.37
C ALA A 138 8.88 23.31 -12.52
N SER A 139 8.35 22.62 -11.50
CA SER A 139 7.34 23.20 -10.60
C SER A 139 7.88 24.20 -9.57
N GLY A 140 9.21 24.33 -9.48
CA GLY A 140 9.85 25.19 -8.48
C GLY A 140 9.75 24.66 -7.04
N ALA A 141 9.27 23.44 -6.85
CA ALA A 141 9.17 22.80 -5.53
C ALA A 141 10.55 22.47 -4.91
N GLY A 142 11.60 22.71 -5.66
CA GLY A 142 12.98 22.49 -5.28
C GLY A 142 13.80 22.01 -6.48
N SER A 143 15.11 22.00 -6.32
CA SER A 143 16.03 21.36 -7.28
C SER A 143 16.74 20.22 -6.55
N PRO A 144 16.08 19.05 -6.40
CA PRO A 144 16.66 17.95 -5.66
C PRO A 144 17.96 17.50 -6.36
N ALA A 145 19.08 17.57 -5.64
CA ALA A 145 20.37 17.15 -6.16
C ALA A 145 20.41 15.64 -6.41
N LYS A 146 19.62 14.89 -5.64
CA LYS A 146 19.50 13.43 -5.71
C LYS A 146 18.04 13.02 -5.66
N ALA A 147 17.73 11.86 -6.22
CA ALA A 147 16.39 11.27 -6.11
C ALA A 147 15.96 11.02 -4.65
N SER A 148 16.92 10.77 -3.73
CA SER A 148 16.66 10.61 -2.30
C SER A 148 16.08 11.87 -1.63
N ASP A 149 16.28 13.04 -2.21
CA ASP A 149 15.78 14.30 -1.66
C ASP A 149 14.30 14.54 -2.00
N ILE A 150 13.72 13.71 -2.86
CA ILE A 150 12.31 13.76 -3.24
C ILE A 150 11.47 13.14 -2.13
N THR A 151 10.63 13.98 -1.52
CA THR A 151 9.73 13.58 -0.43
C THR A 151 8.36 13.14 -0.96
N PRO A 152 7.59 12.34 -0.19
CA PRO A 152 6.22 11.98 -0.56
C PRO A 152 5.31 13.20 -0.81
N GLN A 153 5.54 14.32 -0.13
CA GLN A 153 4.78 15.56 -0.31
C GLN A 153 5.05 16.21 -1.66
N MET A 154 6.31 16.21 -2.14
CA MET A 154 6.65 16.69 -3.48
C MET A 154 5.95 15.87 -4.55
N VAL A 155 5.95 14.55 -4.37
CA VAL A 155 5.27 13.62 -5.29
C VAL A 155 3.75 13.81 -5.26
N ALA A 156 3.15 13.99 -4.09
CA ALA A 156 1.72 14.27 -3.97
C ALA A 156 1.34 15.54 -4.75
N SER A 157 2.15 16.59 -4.67
CA SER A 157 1.96 17.82 -5.44
C SER A 157 2.05 17.59 -6.95
N VAL A 158 3.00 16.76 -7.41
CA VAL A 158 3.15 16.42 -8.83
C VAL A 158 1.95 15.63 -9.36
N PHE A 159 1.43 14.71 -8.56
CA PHE A 159 0.26 13.89 -8.92
C PHE A 159 -1.08 14.58 -8.67
N ASN A 160 -1.07 15.81 -8.14
CA ASN A 160 -2.27 16.54 -7.75
C ASN A 160 -3.15 15.75 -6.76
N LEU A 161 -2.50 15.14 -5.78
CA LEU A 161 -3.11 14.37 -4.68
C LEU A 161 -2.85 15.07 -3.35
N ASP A 162 -3.71 14.84 -2.36
CA ASP A 162 -3.51 15.37 -1.01
C ASP A 162 -2.32 14.69 -0.31
N ARG A 163 -2.10 13.40 -0.59
CA ARG A 163 -1.02 12.63 0.04
C ARG A 163 -0.59 11.41 -0.76
N VAL A 164 0.68 11.07 -0.57
CA VAL A 164 1.27 9.80 -0.96
C VAL A 164 1.61 9.03 0.32
N ILE A 165 1.10 7.84 0.47
CA ILE A 165 1.35 6.95 1.61
C ILE A 165 2.36 5.90 1.14
N VAL A 166 3.52 5.86 1.80
CA VAL A 166 4.55 4.87 1.51
C VAL A 166 4.46 3.79 2.56
N ALA A 167 4.10 2.58 2.14
CA ALA A 167 3.98 1.42 2.99
C ALA A 167 5.32 0.69 3.05
N GLY A 168 5.84 0.47 4.25
CA GLY A 168 7.11 -0.20 4.49
C GLY A 168 6.96 -1.59 5.11
N SER A 169 5.74 -2.12 5.20
CA SER A 169 5.49 -3.44 5.79
C SER A 169 5.93 -4.56 4.87
N ASN A 170 6.65 -5.53 5.44
CA ASN A 170 7.05 -6.74 4.76
C ASN A 170 6.55 -7.98 5.50
N LYS A 171 6.45 -9.09 4.78
CA LYS A 171 6.05 -10.40 5.29
C LYS A 171 7.08 -11.44 4.86
N ASP A 172 7.22 -12.49 5.67
CA ASP A 172 7.96 -13.67 5.24
C ASP A 172 7.09 -14.49 4.27
N THR A 173 7.60 -14.69 3.08
CA THR A 173 6.93 -15.48 2.02
C THR A 173 7.51 -16.89 1.90
N ALA A 174 8.50 -17.25 2.73
CA ALA A 174 9.09 -18.56 2.71
C ALA A 174 8.10 -19.62 3.22
N THR A 175 8.23 -20.84 2.70
CA THR A 175 7.53 -22.00 3.25
C THR A 175 8.12 -22.33 4.62
N GLU A 176 7.27 -22.81 5.53
CA GLU A 176 7.70 -23.21 6.87
C GLU A 176 8.92 -24.13 6.84
N GLY A 177 9.91 -23.86 7.68
CA GLY A 177 11.17 -24.60 7.75
C GLY A 177 12.23 -24.21 6.71
N GLN A 178 11.95 -23.23 5.85
CA GLN A 178 12.92 -22.68 4.92
C GLN A 178 13.53 -21.36 5.47
N SER A 179 14.60 -20.90 4.82
CA SER A 179 15.15 -19.59 5.15
C SER A 179 14.17 -18.47 4.82
N THR A 180 14.09 -17.47 5.71
CA THR A 180 13.21 -16.30 5.55
C THR A 180 13.42 -15.61 4.20
N VAL A 181 12.33 -15.35 3.50
CA VAL A 181 12.28 -14.57 2.27
C VAL A 181 11.30 -13.43 2.46
N PHE A 182 11.80 -12.22 2.53
CA PHE A 182 10.95 -11.04 2.69
C PHE A 182 10.30 -10.62 1.38
N GLY A 183 9.00 -10.37 1.44
CA GLY A 183 8.22 -9.77 0.37
C GLY A 183 7.42 -8.58 0.90
N ASP A 184 7.21 -7.57 0.06
CA ASP A 184 6.40 -6.41 0.40
C ASP A 184 4.94 -6.83 0.61
N VAL A 185 4.26 -6.21 1.58
CA VAL A 185 2.81 -6.45 1.81
C VAL A 185 1.99 -5.76 0.73
N TRP A 186 2.43 -4.58 0.28
CA TRP A 186 1.75 -3.73 -0.70
C TRP A 186 2.39 -3.81 -2.09
N GLY A 187 2.82 -4.96 -2.52
CA GLY A 187 3.53 -5.10 -3.79
C GLY A 187 2.90 -6.01 -4.78
#